data_7f21b1e5b4ab4eafbef07df77f1f92d0
#
_entry.id   7f21b1e5b4ab4eafbef07df77f1f92d0
#
_cell.length_a   1.000
_cell.length_b   1.000
_cell.length_c   1.000
_cell.angle_alpha   90.00
_cell.angle_beta   90.00
_cell.angle_gamma   90.00
#
_symmetry.space_group_name_H-M   'P 1'
#
loop_
_entity.id
_entity.type
_entity.pdbx_description
1 polymer ?
#
loop_
_entity_poly.entity_id
_entity_poly.type
_entity_poly.pdbx_seq_one_letter_code
_entity_poly.pdbx_strand_id
1 'polypeptide(L)'
;QDWKDKTVVMFVNDPGFHSKDPTLFGGDRMTYYGRWTYKFEEAARKGAAAALIVHDTPGASYGWEVVKNSWAGPQYDLPAKDDPEPRIPLQGWLSADAARQLFADAGLDLDAAYKSAGQRGFKPVPLKAKLTATLKSSISEKTSRNVVGVLPGSSKPDEAVLYMAHWDHLGKHEGEQGDNIYNGAVDNATGVAGILEIAEAFAHQEPKPERSVVFVAVTLEESGLLGSKYYVAHPTFPLDKIAGVINLDAMSVAGKSRDLVVTGKGNSELEDMLKVYADQQGRTLAEEGNPAGGYYFRSDHFNFAKAGVPALYAKGGNDLLEGGIEAGKAASDEYAKRYHQASDEMHEGWKLDGVVQDLQALYGVGKDLAVAGKWPNWYEGNPFKSARDKMMQPAPAAK
;
A
#
# COMPACT_ATOMS: atom_id res chain seq x y z
N GLN A 1 -18.37 21.15 5.71
CA GLN A 1 -19.65 20.57 6.11
C GLN A 1 -19.51 19.93 7.48
N ASP A 2 -20.59 19.95 8.24
CA ASP A 2 -20.63 19.35 9.56
C ASP A 2 -21.03 17.86 9.42
N TRP A 3 -20.07 16.96 9.66
CA TRP A 3 -20.27 15.51 9.67
C TRP A 3 -20.47 14.96 11.08
N LYS A 4 -20.31 15.82 12.08
CA LYS A 4 -20.40 15.43 13.48
C LYS A 4 -21.74 14.74 13.77
N ASP A 5 -21.66 13.58 14.40
CA ASP A 5 -22.79 12.74 14.81
C ASP A 5 -23.71 12.28 13.66
N LYS A 6 -23.24 12.33 12.40
CA LYS A 6 -24.01 11.89 11.22
C LYS A 6 -23.46 10.58 10.66
N THR A 7 -24.32 9.81 10.00
CA THR A 7 -23.91 8.74 9.10
C THR A 7 -23.57 9.33 7.73
N VAL A 8 -22.36 9.06 7.24
CA VAL A 8 -21.89 9.51 5.91
C VAL A 8 -21.92 8.31 4.96
N VAL A 9 -22.54 8.50 3.79
CA VAL A 9 -22.51 7.53 2.70
C VAL A 9 -21.62 8.08 1.60
N MET A 10 -20.61 7.32 1.19
CA MET A 10 -19.58 7.76 0.24
C MET A 10 -19.38 6.72 -0.86
N PHE A 11 -19.08 7.17 -2.06
CA PHE A 11 -18.72 6.30 -3.17
C PHE A 11 -17.27 5.86 -3.07
N VAL A 12 -16.96 4.63 -3.48
CA VAL A 12 -15.59 4.15 -3.63
C VAL A 12 -14.90 4.87 -4.79
N ASN A 13 -13.57 4.99 -4.75
CA ASN A 13 -12.71 5.67 -5.70
C ASN A 13 -12.91 7.21 -5.73
N ASP A 14 -12.23 7.87 -6.64
CA ASP A 14 -12.20 9.32 -6.81
C ASP A 14 -13.32 9.81 -7.75
N PRO A 15 -13.75 11.08 -7.59
CA PRO A 15 -14.70 11.69 -8.52
C PRO A 15 -14.24 11.66 -9.99
N GLY A 16 -12.91 11.80 -10.24
CA GLY A 16 -12.33 11.76 -11.58
C GLY A 16 -12.51 10.41 -12.27
N PHE A 17 -12.41 9.32 -11.53
CA PHE A 17 -12.63 7.97 -12.05
C PHE A 17 -14.05 7.82 -12.64
N HIS A 18 -15.06 8.25 -11.93
CA HIS A 18 -16.46 8.13 -12.37
C HIS A 18 -16.84 9.14 -13.46
N SER A 19 -16.32 10.36 -13.40
CA SER A 19 -16.59 11.40 -14.39
C SER A 19 -15.72 11.30 -15.65
N LYS A 20 -14.63 10.50 -15.61
CA LYS A 20 -13.59 10.44 -16.65
C LYS A 20 -12.95 11.81 -16.93
N ASP A 21 -12.94 12.68 -15.93
CA ASP A 21 -12.32 14.00 -16.02
C ASP A 21 -10.85 13.93 -15.56
N PRO A 22 -9.86 14.00 -16.47
CA PRO A 22 -8.44 13.88 -16.12
C PRO A 22 -7.93 15.05 -15.26
N THR A 23 -8.70 16.13 -15.15
CA THR A 23 -8.35 17.31 -14.33
C THR A 23 -8.87 17.24 -12.91
N LEU A 24 -9.64 16.20 -12.60
CA LEU A 24 -10.27 15.99 -11.30
C LEU A 24 -9.62 14.78 -10.59
N PHE A 25 -8.91 15.02 -9.48
CA PHE A 25 -8.24 13.99 -8.66
C PHE A 25 -7.29 13.04 -9.44
N GLY A 26 -6.70 13.49 -10.53
CA GLY A 26 -5.82 12.65 -11.35
C GLY A 26 -6.54 11.72 -12.34
N GLY A 27 -7.83 11.94 -12.59
CA GLY A 27 -8.60 11.18 -13.58
C GLY A 27 -8.84 9.73 -13.18
N ASP A 28 -8.41 8.80 -14.02
CA ASP A 28 -8.59 7.36 -13.77
C ASP A 28 -7.64 6.80 -12.68
N ARG A 29 -6.54 7.49 -12.36
CA ARG A 29 -5.63 7.08 -11.28
C ARG A 29 -6.30 7.29 -9.93
N MET A 30 -6.27 6.28 -9.07
CA MET A 30 -6.73 6.45 -7.69
C MET A 30 -5.73 7.31 -6.92
N THR A 31 -6.21 8.40 -6.33
CA THR A 31 -5.46 9.13 -5.29
C THR A 31 -5.73 8.52 -3.91
N TYR A 32 -4.98 8.95 -2.89
CA TYR A 32 -5.29 8.51 -1.52
C TYR A 32 -6.73 8.83 -1.10
N TYR A 33 -7.28 9.95 -1.56
CA TYR A 33 -8.67 10.35 -1.26
C TYR A 33 -9.72 9.39 -1.83
N GLY A 34 -9.40 8.69 -2.92
CA GLY A 34 -10.24 7.65 -3.53
C GLY A 34 -10.25 6.35 -2.75
N ARG A 35 -9.20 6.08 -1.98
CA ARG A 35 -9.07 4.85 -1.19
C ARG A 35 -10.14 4.79 -0.09
N TRP A 36 -10.79 3.65 0.07
CA TRP A 36 -11.85 3.47 1.07
C TRP A 36 -11.34 3.65 2.51
N THR A 37 -10.11 3.28 2.82
CA THR A 37 -9.49 3.51 4.13
C THR A 37 -9.45 4.99 4.48
N TYR A 38 -9.01 5.85 3.54
CA TYR A 38 -9.02 7.30 3.74
C TYR A 38 -10.42 7.84 4.08
N LYS A 39 -11.45 7.30 3.41
CA LYS A 39 -12.84 7.77 3.62
C LYS A 39 -13.30 7.48 5.05
N PHE A 40 -12.92 6.33 5.62
CA PHE A 40 -13.19 6.02 7.03
C PHE A 40 -12.37 6.91 7.97
N GLU A 41 -11.09 7.09 7.68
CA GLU A 41 -10.20 7.97 8.47
C GLU A 41 -10.72 9.41 8.48
N GLU A 42 -11.11 9.96 7.33
CA GLU A 42 -11.63 11.33 7.25
C GLU A 42 -12.98 11.48 7.95
N ALA A 43 -13.86 10.47 7.84
CA ALA A 43 -15.11 10.46 8.58
C ALA A 43 -14.87 10.46 10.10
N ALA A 44 -13.90 9.69 10.56
CA ALA A 44 -13.47 9.69 11.97
C ALA A 44 -12.92 11.06 12.40
N ARG A 45 -12.01 11.65 11.61
CA ARG A 45 -11.45 13.00 11.87
C ARG A 45 -12.52 14.09 11.93
N LYS A 46 -13.60 13.93 11.17
CA LYS A 46 -14.75 14.86 11.17
C LYS A 46 -15.81 14.56 12.23
N GLY A 47 -15.60 13.53 13.07
CA GLY A 47 -16.51 13.16 14.14
C GLY A 47 -17.83 12.55 13.67
N ALA A 48 -17.85 11.89 12.52
CA ALA A 48 -19.02 11.16 12.04
C ALA A 48 -19.36 9.99 12.98
N ALA A 49 -20.65 9.70 13.16
CA ALA A 49 -21.12 8.56 13.95
C ALA A 49 -20.97 7.24 13.20
N ALA A 50 -21.07 7.27 11.87
CA ALA A 50 -20.89 6.12 11.00
C ALA A 50 -20.44 6.54 9.61
N ALA A 51 -19.74 5.62 8.91
CA ALA A 51 -19.40 5.78 7.51
C ALA A 51 -19.69 4.49 6.73
N LEU A 52 -20.38 4.63 5.61
CA LEU A 52 -20.72 3.53 4.71
C LEU A 52 -20.18 3.83 3.32
N ILE A 53 -19.44 2.89 2.75
CA ILE A 53 -18.90 2.98 1.40
C ILE A 53 -19.83 2.25 0.44
N VAL A 54 -20.31 2.91 -0.59
CA VAL A 54 -21.05 2.29 -1.68
C VAL A 54 -20.06 1.56 -2.57
N HIS A 55 -20.25 0.24 -2.69
CA HIS A 55 -19.41 -0.58 -3.56
C HIS A 55 -19.82 -0.39 -5.03
N ASP A 56 -18.78 -0.26 -5.85
CA ASP A 56 -18.85 -0.28 -7.30
C ASP A 56 -17.68 -1.12 -7.82
N THR A 57 -17.96 -2.20 -8.54
CA THR A 57 -16.93 -3.16 -8.98
C THR A 57 -15.82 -2.51 -9.81
N PRO A 58 -16.12 -1.69 -10.82
CA PRO A 58 -15.05 -0.97 -11.54
C PRO A 58 -14.25 -0.02 -10.65
N GLY A 59 -14.93 0.74 -9.79
CA GLY A 59 -14.31 1.71 -8.90
C GLY A 59 -13.48 1.09 -7.78
N ALA A 60 -13.90 -0.06 -7.25
CA ALA A 60 -13.15 -0.81 -6.25
C ALA A 60 -12.00 -1.63 -6.86
N SER A 61 -12.09 -1.98 -8.16
CA SER A 61 -11.25 -2.95 -8.88
C SER A 61 -11.36 -4.41 -8.40
N TYR A 62 -12.43 -4.74 -7.67
CA TYR A 62 -12.78 -6.10 -7.22
C TYR A 62 -14.30 -6.21 -7.00
N GLY A 63 -14.82 -7.44 -7.05
CA GLY A 63 -16.23 -7.70 -6.88
C GLY A 63 -16.70 -7.63 -5.41
N TRP A 64 -18.02 -7.62 -5.21
CA TRP A 64 -18.65 -7.57 -3.88
C TRP A 64 -18.25 -8.75 -2.97
N GLU A 65 -18.02 -9.93 -3.54
CA GLU A 65 -17.60 -11.10 -2.75
C GLU A 65 -16.26 -10.88 -2.03
N VAL A 66 -15.34 -10.11 -2.61
CA VAL A 66 -14.09 -9.74 -1.96
C VAL A 66 -14.36 -8.91 -0.70
N VAL A 67 -15.26 -7.91 -0.78
CA VAL A 67 -15.66 -7.13 0.40
C VAL A 67 -16.26 -8.04 1.48
N LYS A 68 -17.22 -8.88 1.08
CA LYS A 68 -17.92 -9.77 2.00
C LYS A 68 -16.95 -10.73 2.71
N ASN A 69 -16.04 -11.34 1.98
CA ASN A 69 -15.09 -12.31 2.54
C ASN A 69 -14.03 -11.63 3.42
N SER A 70 -13.52 -10.46 3.01
CA SER A 70 -12.52 -9.71 3.79
C SER A 70 -13.07 -9.19 5.12
N TRP A 71 -14.38 -8.95 5.21
CA TRP A 71 -15.02 -8.45 6.44
C TRP A 71 -15.76 -9.54 7.22
N ALA A 72 -15.68 -10.79 6.77
CA ALA A 72 -16.15 -11.96 7.52
C ALA A 72 -15.07 -12.44 8.50
N GLY A 73 -15.50 -13.06 9.60
CA GLY A 73 -14.58 -13.62 10.59
C GLY A 73 -13.84 -12.59 11.45
N PRO A 74 -12.75 -13.00 12.09
CA PRO A 74 -11.96 -12.12 12.96
C PRO A 74 -11.38 -10.95 12.20
N GLN A 75 -11.49 -9.76 12.78
CA GLN A 75 -10.86 -8.54 12.28
C GLN A 75 -9.79 -8.11 13.29
N TYR A 76 -8.65 -7.64 12.78
CA TYR A 76 -7.53 -7.23 13.62
C TYR A 76 -7.40 -5.71 13.61
N ASP A 77 -6.90 -5.16 14.71
CA ASP A 77 -6.54 -3.75 14.83
C ASP A 77 -5.52 -3.58 15.96
N LEU A 78 -4.75 -2.50 15.91
CA LEU A 78 -3.83 -2.15 16.98
C LEU A 78 -4.62 -1.68 18.22
N PRO A 79 -4.11 -1.92 19.43
CA PRO A 79 -4.65 -1.27 20.62
C PRO A 79 -4.66 0.26 20.46
N ALA A 80 -5.67 0.94 21.01
CA ALA A 80 -5.80 2.40 20.86
C ALA A 80 -4.59 3.20 21.39
N LYS A 81 -3.84 2.64 22.35
CA LYS A 81 -2.60 3.24 22.87
C LYS A 81 -1.44 3.23 21.84
N ASP A 82 -1.48 2.30 20.87
CA ASP A 82 -0.45 2.10 19.88
C ASP A 82 -0.87 2.61 18.49
N ASP A 83 -2.08 3.15 18.37
CA ASP A 83 -2.63 3.72 17.16
C ASP A 83 -3.18 5.13 17.41
N PRO A 84 -2.46 6.18 16.99
CA PRO A 84 -2.88 7.56 17.20
C PRO A 84 -4.03 8.00 16.26
N GLU A 85 -4.39 7.19 15.27
CA GLU A 85 -5.46 7.54 14.32
C GLU A 85 -6.84 7.47 14.99
N PRO A 86 -7.70 8.48 14.74
CA PRO A 86 -9.05 8.46 15.27
C PRO A 86 -9.88 7.34 14.63
N ARG A 87 -10.69 6.67 15.44
CA ARG A 87 -11.56 5.58 15.00
C ARG A 87 -13.00 6.06 14.85
N ILE A 88 -13.66 5.58 13.79
CA ILE A 88 -15.09 5.82 13.63
C ILE A 88 -15.88 4.73 14.39
N PRO A 89 -16.97 5.09 15.11
CA PRO A 89 -17.73 4.12 15.88
C PRO A 89 -18.35 2.98 15.05
N LEU A 90 -18.76 3.26 13.81
CA LEU A 90 -19.30 2.27 12.88
C LEU A 90 -18.81 2.54 11.48
N GLN A 91 -18.22 1.53 10.86
CA GLN A 91 -17.82 1.55 9.46
C GLN A 91 -18.36 0.32 8.72
N GLY A 92 -18.61 0.46 7.44
CA GLY A 92 -19.12 -0.64 6.64
C GLY A 92 -19.26 -0.31 5.16
N TRP A 93 -19.75 -1.32 4.43
CA TRP A 93 -19.98 -1.22 3.01
C TRP A 93 -21.47 -1.47 2.68
N LEU A 94 -21.91 -0.85 1.62
CA LEU A 94 -23.20 -1.12 0.98
C LEU A 94 -22.95 -1.78 -0.38
N SER A 95 -23.64 -2.89 -0.65
CA SER A 95 -23.67 -3.42 -2.01
C SER A 95 -24.35 -2.42 -2.95
N ALA A 96 -24.11 -2.54 -4.26
CA ALA A 96 -24.75 -1.67 -5.25
C ALA A 96 -26.29 -1.71 -5.14
N ASP A 97 -26.87 -2.91 -4.91
CA ASP A 97 -28.33 -3.07 -4.78
C ASP A 97 -28.85 -2.40 -3.51
N ALA A 98 -28.18 -2.59 -2.37
CA ALA A 98 -28.58 -1.94 -1.11
C ALA A 98 -28.48 -0.41 -1.21
N ALA A 99 -27.44 0.09 -1.88
CA ALA A 99 -27.30 1.53 -2.11
C ALA A 99 -28.41 2.06 -3.05
N ARG A 100 -28.72 1.34 -4.13
CA ARG A 100 -29.80 1.70 -5.05
C ARG A 100 -31.16 1.79 -4.33
N GLN A 101 -31.45 0.82 -3.47
CA GLN A 101 -32.66 0.85 -2.66
C GLN A 101 -32.68 2.03 -1.68
N LEU A 102 -31.57 2.27 -0.96
CA LEU A 102 -31.45 3.39 -0.01
C LEU A 102 -31.68 4.75 -0.69
N PHE A 103 -31.14 4.94 -1.89
CA PHE A 103 -31.33 6.18 -2.64
C PHE A 103 -32.75 6.31 -3.16
N ALA A 104 -33.36 5.24 -3.67
CA ALA A 104 -34.76 5.22 -4.12
C ALA A 104 -35.73 5.55 -2.98
N ASP A 105 -35.53 5.00 -1.79
CA ASP A 105 -36.31 5.29 -0.59
C ASP A 105 -36.21 6.75 -0.15
N ALA A 106 -35.07 7.40 -0.46
CA ALA A 106 -34.87 8.83 -0.25
C ALA A 106 -35.46 9.71 -1.37
N GLY A 107 -36.03 9.12 -2.40
CA GLY A 107 -36.53 9.82 -3.59
C GLY A 107 -35.41 10.31 -4.51
N LEU A 108 -34.26 9.64 -4.50
CA LEU A 108 -33.07 9.97 -5.28
C LEU A 108 -32.72 8.81 -6.21
N ASP A 109 -32.03 9.14 -7.30
CA ASP A 109 -31.46 8.17 -8.23
C ASP A 109 -29.96 8.00 -7.97
N LEU A 110 -29.48 6.77 -7.80
CA LEU A 110 -28.09 6.47 -7.48
C LEU A 110 -27.13 6.86 -8.63
N ASP A 111 -27.53 6.61 -9.88
CA ASP A 111 -26.67 6.90 -11.04
C ASP A 111 -26.56 8.42 -11.26
N ALA A 112 -27.65 9.16 -11.00
CA ALA A 112 -27.62 10.62 -10.98
C ALA A 112 -26.75 11.16 -9.84
N ALA A 113 -26.74 10.49 -8.68
CA ALA A 113 -25.88 10.86 -7.55
C ALA A 113 -24.39 10.64 -7.87
N TYR A 114 -24.00 9.51 -8.51
CA TYR A 114 -22.64 9.29 -9.01
C TYR A 114 -22.22 10.39 -10.00
N LYS A 115 -23.07 10.70 -10.96
CA LYS A 115 -22.81 11.76 -11.95
C LYS A 115 -22.64 13.12 -11.29
N SER A 116 -23.47 13.43 -10.31
CA SER A 116 -23.39 14.70 -9.55
C SER A 116 -22.11 14.77 -8.71
N ALA A 117 -21.74 13.66 -8.04
CA ALA A 117 -20.54 13.57 -7.22
C ALA A 117 -19.24 13.76 -8.03
N GLY A 118 -19.27 13.43 -9.33
CA GLY A 118 -18.17 13.65 -10.27
C GLY A 118 -18.04 15.10 -10.77
N GLN A 119 -18.82 16.04 -10.26
CA GLN A 119 -18.78 17.44 -10.69
C GLN A 119 -18.06 18.35 -9.69
N ARG A 120 -17.28 19.31 -10.20
CA ARG A 120 -16.69 20.35 -9.34
C ARG A 120 -17.78 21.14 -8.63
N GLY A 121 -17.57 21.39 -7.33
CA GLY A 121 -18.54 22.10 -6.51
C GLY A 121 -19.69 21.23 -6.00
N PHE A 122 -19.60 19.91 -6.14
CA PHE A 122 -20.56 18.97 -5.55
C PHE A 122 -20.85 19.28 -4.09
N LYS A 123 -22.12 19.19 -3.72
CA LYS A 123 -22.58 19.29 -2.33
C LYS A 123 -23.31 18.01 -1.94
N PRO A 124 -22.96 17.37 -0.81
CA PRO A 124 -23.68 16.20 -0.33
C PRO A 124 -25.18 16.44 -0.16
N VAL A 125 -25.95 15.40 -0.44
CA VAL A 125 -27.40 15.42 -0.40
C VAL A 125 -27.87 14.63 0.81
N PRO A 126 -28.80 15.16 1.63
CA PRO A 126 -29.41 14.42 2.74
C PRO A 126 -30.27 13.25 2.24
N LEU A 127 -29.99 12.03 2.70
CA LEU A 127 -30.80 10.85 2.37
C LEU A 127 -32.09 10.74 3.20
N LYS A 128 -32.26 11.56 4.23
CA LYS A 128 -33.43 11.56 5.14
C LYS A 128 -33.70 10.20 5.81
N ALA A 129 -32.68 9.34 5.87
CA ALA A 129 -32.72 8.03 6.49
C ALA A 129 -32.02 8.06 7.85
N LYS A 130 -32.34 7.07 8.69
CA LYS A 130 -31.65 6.81 9.96
C LYS A 130 -31.03 5.42 9.90
N LEU A 131 -29.79 5.30 10.37
CA LEU A 131 -29.11 4.02 10.56
C LEU A 131 -29.26 3.59 12.02
N THR A 132 -29.69 2.37 12.22
CA THR A 132 -29.65 1.68 13.52
C THR A 132 -28.89 0.39 13.33
N ALA A 133 -27.89 0.15 14.16
CA ALA A 133 -27.11 -1.08 14.15
C ALA A 133 -26.85 -1.56 15.58
N THR A 134 -26.91 -2.87 15.76
CA THR A 134 -26.50 -3.53 17.00
C THR A 134 -25.48 -4.59 16.66
N LEU A 135 -24.25 -4.44 17.13
CA LEU A 135 -23.17 -5.38 16.91
C LEU A 135 -22.79 -6.02 18.25
N LYS A 136 -22.57 -7.33 18.23
CA LYS A 136 -21.98 -8.07 19.34
C LYS A 136 -20.63 -8.61 18.89
N SER A 137 -19.58 -8.20 19.57
CA SER A 137 -18.21 -8.61 19.28
C SER A 137 -17.55 -9.20 20.50
N SER A 138 -16.73 -10.22 20.29
CA SER A 138 -15.78 -10.70 21.30
C SER A 138 -14.41 -10.13 20.96
N ILE A 139 -13.76 -9.54 21.96
CA ILE A 139 -12.43 -8.95 21.80
C ILE A 139 -11.43 -9.83 22.51
N SER A 140 -10.34 -10.17 21.83
CA SER A 140 -9.19 -10.85 22.40
C SER A 140 -7.90 -10.17 21.93
N GLU A 141 -6.88 -10.21 22.77
CA GLU A 141 -5.55 -9.70 22.40
C GLU A 141 -4.64 -10.85 21.99
N LYS A 142 -3.86 -10.63 20.94
CA LYS A 142 -2.80 -11.52 20.50
C LYS A 142 -1.56 -10.69 20.20
N THR A 143 -0.38 -11.32 20.30
CA THR A 143 0.90 -10.65 20.04
C THR A 143 1.56 -11.25 18.83
N SER A 144 2.01 -10.40 17.91
CA SER A 144 2.95 -10.75 16.86
C SER A 144 4.21 -9.88 16.97
N ARG A 145 5.13 -9.95 16.01
CA ARG A 145 6.39 -9.21 16.05
C ARG A 145 6.81 -8.77 14.67
N ASN A 146 7.31 -7.53 14.58
CA ASN A 146 8.20 -7.15 13.49
C ASN A 146 9.62 -7.62 13.82
N VAL A 147 10.37 -8.08 12.82
CA VAL A 147 11.77 -8.46 12.97
C VAL A 147 12.61 -7.36 12.34
N VAL A 148 13.58 -6.83 13.07
CA VAL A 148 14.41 -5.71 12.62
C VAL A 148 15.87 -6.10 12.69
N GLY A 149 16.56 -6.03 11.54
CA GLY A 149 18.02 -6.15 11.42
C GLY A 149 18.63 -4.79 11.09
N VAL A 150 19.75 -4.46 11.72
CA VAL A 150 20.46 -3.19 11.49
C VAL A 150 21.90 -3.45 11.14
N LEU A 151 22.35 -2.93 10.00
CA LEU A 151 23.76 -2.76 9.67
C LEU A 151 24.14 -1.31 10.00
N PRO A 152 24.94 -1.06 11.06
CA PRO A 152 25.26 0.30 11.45
C PRO A 152 26.08 1.04 10.39
N GLY A 153 25.76 2.31 10.19
CA GLY A 153 26.49 3.20 9.30
C GLY A 153 27.89 3.54 9.81
N SER A 154 28.81 3.74 8.88
CA SER A 154 30.24 4.02 9.21
C SER A 154 30.50 5.44 9.73
N SER A 155 29.70 6.43 9.28
CA SER A 155 29.87 7.84 9.63
C SER A 155 28.62 8.57 10.08
N LYS A 156 27.44 8.04 9.72
CA LYS A 156 26.11 8.56 10.05
C LYS A 156 25.20 7.44 10.58
N PRO A 157 25.55 6.79 11.69
CA PRO A 157 24.83 5.62 12.20
C PRO A 157 23.42 5.97 12.74
N ASP A 158 23.12 7.22 12.97
CA ASP A 158 21.82 7.75 13.39
C ASP A 158 20.85 8.10 12.24
N GLU A 159 21.33 8.08 11.00
CA GLU A 159 20.53 8.19 9.79
C GLU A 159 20.33 6.81 9.16
N ALA A 160 19.20 6.56 8.50
CA ALA A 160 18.87 5.23 8.01
C ALA A 160 18.29 5.21 6.59
N VAL A 161 18.49 4.07 5.93
CA VAL A 161 17.75 3.60 4.76
C VAL A 161 17.06 2.31 5.16
N LEU A 162 15.77 2.15 4.82
CA LEU A 162 14.98 0.97 5.17
C LEU A 162 14.68 0.12 3.94
N TYR A 163 14.87 -1.19 4.09
CA TYR A 163 14.27 -2.22 3.25
C TYR A 163 13.22 -2.96 4.03
N MET A 164 12.07 -3.21 3.43
CA MET A 164 11.00 -3.91 4.12
C MET A 164 10.29 -4.93 3.23
N ALA A 165 9.76 -5.96 3.90
CA ALA A 165 8.87 -6.97 3.34
C ALA A 165 8.00 -7.51 4.47
N HIS A 166 6.78 -7.96 4.19
CA HIS A 166 6.00 -8.65 5.21
C HIS A 166 6.33 -10.14 5.24
N TRP A 167 6.26 -10.74 6.42
CA TRP A 167 6.56 -12.15 6.64
C TRP A 167 5.33 -12.98 7.00
N ASP A 168 4.20 -12.33 7.23
CA ASP A 168 2.91 -12.99 7.43
C ASP A 168 2.25 -13.33 6.10
N HIS A 169 1.33 -14.29 6.16
CA HIS A 169 0.36 -14.58 5.11
C HIS A 169 -0.94 -15.06 5.77
N LEU A 170 -1.86 -15.66 5.01
CA LEU A 170 -3.19 -16.04 5.51
C LEU A 170 -3.18 -17.23 6.47
N GLY A 171 -2.07 -17.95 6.60
CA GLY A 171 -1.87 -18.99 7.59
C GLY A 171 -2.57 -20.31 7.26
N LYS A 172 -3.16 -20.94 8.26
CA LYS A 172 -3.86 -22.21 8.11
C LYS A 172 -5.36 -22.05 8.34
N HIS A 173 -6.16 -22.48 7.39
CA HIS A 173 -7.61 -22.45 7.48
C HIS A 173 -8.16 -23.78 7.97
N GLU A 174 -8.48 -23.87 9.26
CA GLU A 174 -9.02 -25.08 9.84
C GLU A 174 -10.44 -25.36 9.34
N GLY A 175 -10.68 -26.61 8.94
CA GLY A 175 -11.98 -27.05 8.41
C GLY A 175 -12.06 -27.10 6.88
N GLU A 176 -11.12 -26.52 6.15
CA GLU A 176 -10.99 -26.73 4.72
C GLU A 176 -10.45 -28.14 4.42
N GLN A 177 -10.97 -28.75 3.35
CA GLN A 177 -10.48 -30.06 2.88
C GLN A 177 -9.35 -29.88 1.86
N GLY A 178 -8.39 -30.77 1.88
CA GLY A 178 -7.22 -30.72 1.00
C GLY A 178 -6.12 -29.85 1.58
N ASP A 179 -5.44 -29.11 0.72
CA ASP A 179 -4.42 -28.16 1.14
C ASP A 179 -5.09 -26.92 1.74
N ASN A 180 -4.85 -26.70 3.03
CA ASN A 180 -5.43 -25.63 3.81
C ASN A 180 -4.37 -24.72 4.44
N ILE A 181 -3.11 -24.82 3.98
CA ILE A 181 -1.99 -23.98 4.40
C ILE A 181 -1.73 -22.96 3.29
N TYR A 182 -1.91 -21.71 3.60
CA TYR A 182 -1.66 -20.58 2.70
C TYR A 182 -0.20 -20.15 2.88
N ASN A 183 0.67 -20.69 2.03
CA ASN A 183 2.12 -20.57 2.20
C ASN A 183 2.67 -19.18 1.89
N GLY A 184 2.05 -18.42 0.96
CA GLY A 184 2.51 -17.10 0.57
C GLY A 184 3.90 -17.11 -0.05
N ALA A 185 4.13 -18.03 -1.01
CA ALA A 185 5.46 -18.20 -1.56
C ALA A 185 5.89 -17.00 -2.42
N VAL A 186 5.02 -16.51 -3.29
CA VAL A 186 5.24 -15.23 -3.99
C VAL A 186 4.90 -14.07 -3.07
N ASP A 187 3.79 -14.14 -2.35
CA ASP A 187 3.24 -13.12 -1.47
C ASP A 187 3.32 -13.57 0.01
N ASN A 188 4.43 -13.36 0.76
CA ASN A 188 5.56 -12.52 0.35
C ASN A 188 6.91 -13.15 0.76
N ALA A 189 7.08 -14.49 0.64
CA ALA A 189 8.38 -15.08 0.89
C ALA A 189 9.45 -14.57 -0.09
N THR A 190 9.06 -14.19 -1.33
CA THR A 190 9.98 -13.56 -2.30
C THR A 190 10.55 -12.23 -1.80
N GLY A 191 9.73 -11.39 -1.19
CA GLY A 191 10.18 -10.13 -0.61
C GLY A 191 11.08 -10.33 0.59
N VAL A 192 10.73 -11.28 1.49
CA VAL A 192 11.57 -11.61 2.66
C VAL A 192 12.93 -12.15 2.20
N ALA A 193 12.97 -13.09 1.24
CA ALA A 193 14.23 -13.55 0.66
C ALA A 193 15.01 -12.40 0.04
N GLY A 194 14.33 -11.49 -0.66
CA GLY A 194 14.95 -10.31 -1.27
C GLY A 194 15.62 -9.38 -0.27
N ILE A 195 14.99 -9.08 0.87
CA ILE A 195 15.65 -8.24 1.90
C ILE A 195 16.83 -8.95 2.56
N LEU A 196 16.82 -10.28 2.67
CA LEU A 196 17.95 -11.07 3.19
C LEU A 196 19.15 -11.04 2.23
N GLU A 197 18.92 -11.24 0.93
CA GLU A 197 19.96 -11.15 -0.11
C GLU A 197 20.58 -9.73 -0.18
N ILE A 198 19.74 -8.68 -0.09
CA ILE A 198 20.23 -7.29 -0.03
C ILE A 198 21.04 -7.06 1.26
N ALA A 199 20.62 -7.64 2.39
CA ALA A 199 21.35 -7.52 3.65
C ALA A 199 22.73 -8.15 3.56
N GLU A 200 22.85 -9.33 2.94
CA GLU A 200 24.13 -9.98 2.68
C GLU A 200 25.02 -9.11 1.78
N ALA A 201 24.47 -8.56 0.70
CA ALA A 201 25.18 -7.69 -0.21
C ALA A 201 25.76 -6.45 0.52
N PHE A 202 24.97 -5.81 1.38
CA PHE A 202 25.45 -4.68 2.20
C PHE A 202 26.48 -5.11 3.25
N ALA A 203 26.36 -6.28 3.84
CA ALA A 203 27.32 -6.79 4.82
C ALA A 203 28.73 -6.98 4.21
N HIS A 204 28.77 -7.34 2.93
CA HIS A 204 30.02 -7.54 2.16
C HIS A 204 30.50 -6.29 1.39
N GLN A 205 29.69 -5.20 1.38
CA GLN A 205 30.03 -3.99 0.65
C GLN A 205 31.25 -3.28 1.24
N GLU A 206 32.17 -2.87 0.36
CA GLU A 206 33.26 -1.92 0.69
C GLU A 206 33.25 -0.75 -0.33
N PRO A 207 33.41 0.49 0.12
CA PRO A 207 33.44 0.92 1.52
C PRO A 207 32.06 0.67 2.20
N LYS A 208 32.08 0.55 3.52
CA LYS A 208 30.85 0.40 4.31
C LYS A 208 29.90 1.59 4.08
N PRO A 209 28.57 1.38 4.10
CA PRO A 209 27.61 2.45 3.96
C PRO A 209 27.80 3.54 5.03
N GLU A 210 27.61 4.80 4.68
CA GLU A 210 27.74 5.92 5.63
C GLU A 210 26.55 5.94 6.61
N ARG A 211 25.32 5.76 6.10
CA ARG A 211 24.10 5.61 6.90
C ARG A 211 23.89 4.16 7.31
N SER A 212 23.17 3.97 8.39
CA SER A 212 22.67 2.64 8.75
C SER A 212 21.71 2.10 7.69
N VAL A 213 21.80 0.80 7.42
CA VAL A 213 20.84 0.09 6.57
C VAL A 213 20.00 -0.82 7.46
N VAL A 214 18.69 -0.65 7.40
CA VAL A 214 17.74 -1.31 8.27
C VAL A 214 16.84 -2.24 7.44
N PHE A 215 16.73 -3.48 7.88
CA PHE A 215 15.90 -4.51 7.25
C PHE A 215 14.76 -4.82 8.19
N VAL A 216 13.52 -4.67 7.71
CA VAL A 216 12.32 -4.83 8.53
C VAL A 216 11.41 -5.87 7.89
N ALA A 217 11.29 -7.04 8.53
CA ALA A 217 10.25 -7.98 8.20
C ALA A 217 9.04 -7.69 9.07
N VAL A 218 7.99 -7.10 8.48
CA VAL A 218 6.78 -6.68 9.19
C VAL A 218 5.75 -7.79 9.24
N THR A 219 4.89 -7.77 10.24
CA THR A 219 3.78 -8.70 10.42
C THR A 219 2.45 -8.03 10.09
N LEU A 220 1.38 -8.82 9.90
CA LEU A 220 0.01 -8.36 9.75
C LEU A 220 -0.18 -7.35 8.60
N GLU A 221 0.56 -7.52 7.51
CA GLU A 221 0.30 -6.81 6.26
C GLU A 221 -1.10 -7.18 5.76
N GLU A 222 -1.37 -8.50 5.71
CA GLU A 222 -2.62 -9.10 5.23
C GLU A 222 -3.85 -8.74 6.09
N SER A 223 -3.60 -8.18 7.26
CA SER A 223 -4.64 -7.73 8.20
C SER A 223 -4.77 -6.20 8.25
N GLY A 224 -4.33 -5.49 7.21
CA GLY A 224 -4.45 -4.05 7.07
C GLY A 224 -3.20 -3.27 7.43
N LEU A 225 -2.02 -3.78 7.08
CA LEU A 225 -0.72 -3.10 7.23
C LEU A 225 -0.38 -2.79 8.70
N LEU A 226 -0.84 -3.62 9.65
CA LEU A 226 -0.75 -3.28 11.07
C LEU A 226 0.69 -3.29 11.60
N GLY A 227 1.54 -4.16 11.07
CA GLY A 227 2.96 -4.23 11.47
C GLY A 227 3.73 -2.99 11.10
N SER A 228 3.60 -2.51 9.87
CA SER A 228 4.22 -1.27 9.42
C SER A 228 3.59 -0.04 10.07
N LYS A 229 2.27 -0.05 10.31
CA LYS A 229 1.59 1.00 11.09
C LYS A 229 2.15 1.13 12.49
N TYR A 230 2.34 0.00 13.18
CA TYR A 230 2.97 -0.04 14.50
C TYR A 230 4.42 0.45 14.43
N TYR A 231 5.18 0.01 13.43
CA TYR A 231 6.58 0.45 13.28
C TYR A 231 6.71 1.96 13.07
N VAL A 232 5.83 2.56 12.27
CA VAL A 232 5.81 4.03 12.05
C VAL A 232 5.47 4.79 13.33
N ALA A 233 4.60 4.24 14.19
CA ALA A 233 4.28 4.83 15.50
C ALA A 233 5.40 4.64 16.54
N HIS A 234 6.19 3.56 16.41
CA HIS A 234 7.28 3.17 17.34
C HIS A 234 8.56 2.83 16.55
N PRO A 235 9.11 3.77 15.80
CA PRO A 235 10.20 3.48 14.88
C PRO A 235 11.53 3.27 15.60
N THR A 236 12.38 2.39 15.08
CA THR A 236 13.75 2.18 15.59
C THR A 236 14.68 3.34 15.27
N PHE A 237 14.37 4.10 14.22
CA PHE A 237 15.03 5.36 13.86
C PHE A 237 13.96 6.46 13.76
N PRO A 238 14.18 7.67 14.27
CA PRO A 238 13.27 8.79 14.07
C PRO A 238 12.93 8.95 12.57
N LEU A 239 11.67 9.23 12.23
CA LEU A 239 11.23 9.27 10.82
C LEU A 239 11.94 10.34 10.01
N ASP A 240 12.35 11.46 10.63
CA ASP A 240 13.16 12.52 10.03
C ASP A 240 14.62 12.10 9.77
N LYS A 241 15.05 10.96 10.31
CA LYS A 241 16.36 10.35 10.09
C LYS A 241 16.32 9.24 9.04
N ILE A 242 15.15 8.91 8.52
CA ILE A 242 15.00 7.92 7.45
C ILE A 242 15.04 8.62 6.09
N ALA A 243 16.08 8.31 5.29
CA ALA A 243 16.26 8.90 3.97
C ALA A 243 15.23 8.39 2.96
N GLY A 244 14.88 7.12 3.02
CA GLY A 244 13.85 6.51 2.17
C GLY A 244 13.58 5.06 2.57
N VAL A 245 12.45 4.54 2.09
CA VAL A 245 12.01 3.16 2.30
C VAL A 245 11.90 2.46 0.96
N ILE A 246 12.40 1.24 0.87
CA ILE A 246 12.29 0.36 -0.30
C ILE A 246 11.50 -0.88 0.13
N ASN A 247 10.31 -1.04 -0.44
CA ASN A 247 9.39 -2.13 -0.13
C ASN A 247 9.48 -3.22 -1.20
N LEU A 248 9.62 -4.47 -0.75
CA LEU A 248 9.61 -5.65 -1.58
C LEU A 248 8.36 -6.47 -1.26
N ASP A 249 7.50 -6.61 -2.25
CA ASP A 249 6.23 -7.28 -2.06
C ASP A 249 5.78 -7.97 -3.36
N ALA A 250 5.55 -9.29 -3.27
CA ALA A 250 5.16 -10.16 -4.37
C ALA A 250 6.06 -9.97 -5.62
N MET A 251 7.36 -10.28 -5.49
CA MET A 251 8.32 -10.14 -6.60
C MET A 251 7.96 -11.07 -7.77
N SER A 252 8.22 -10.60 -9.01
CA SER A 252 7.89 -11.39 -10.20
C SER A 252 8.84 -12.56 -10.40
N VAL A 253 8.31 -13.77 -10.36
CA VAL A 253 9.06 -15.03 -10.60
C VAL A 253 8.97 -15.51 -12.06
N ALA A 254 8.55 -14.64 -12.98
CA ALA A 254 8.37 -14.96 -14.40
C ALA A 254 9.66 -14.85 -15.23
N GLY A 255 10.73 -14.32 -14.65
CA GLY A 255 12.02 -14.10 -15.33
C GLY A 255 12.32 -12.63 -15.59
N LYS A 256 13.43 -12.38 -16.28
CA LYS A 256 13.89 -11.01 -16.59
C LYS A 256 12.92 -10.27 -17.49
N SER A 257 12.77 -8.97 -17.26
CA SER A 257 11.92 -8.08 -18.05
C SER A 257 12.68 -6.85 -18.59
N ARG A 258 12.16 -6.24 -19.65
CA ARG A 258 12.64 -4.96 -20.22
C ARG A 258 12.05 -3.76 -19.52
N ASP A 259 11.03 -3.97 -18.74
CA ASP A 259 10.37 -2.94 -17.92
C ASP A 259 10.53 -3.22 -16.43
N LEU A 260 10.60 -2.16 -15.66
CA LEU A 260 10.58 -2.17 -14.21
C LEU A 260 9.37 -1.34 -13.78
N VAL A 261 8.36 -2.01 -13.28
CA VAL A 261 7.10 -1.38 -12.88
C VAL A 261 7.29 -0.71 -11.51
N VAL A 262 7.00 0.57 -11.47
CA VAL A 262 6.91 1.34 -10.23
C VAL A 262 5.44 1.48 -9.88
N THR A 263 5.04 0.88 -8.77
CA THR A 263 3.68 1.02 -8.26
C THR A 263 3.50 2.45 -7.73
N GLY A 264 2.50 3.16 -8.24
CA GLY A 264 2.29 4.57 -7.96
C GLY A 264 3.34 5.49 -8.61
N LYS A 265 3.79 5.16 -9.81
CA LYS A 265 4.78 5.95 -10.55
C LYS A 265 4.41 7.44 -10.62
N GLY A 266 5.39 8.32 -10.39
CA GLY A 266 5.22 9.76 -10.34
C GLY A 266 5.08 10.31 -8.91
N ASN A 267 5.53 9.57 -7.90
CA ASN A 267 5.40 9.96 -6.50
C ASN A 267 6.63 10.66 -5.92
N SER A 268 7.85 10.17 -6.16
CA SER A 268 9.03 10.66 -5.44
C SER A 268 10.33 10.59 -6.23
N GLU A 269 11.33 11.35 -5.79
CA GLU A 269 12.70 11.37 -6.33
C GLU A 269 13.42 10.01 -6.21
N LEU A 270 12.88 9.04 -5.45
CA LEU A 270 13.39 7.68 -5.44
C LEU A 270 13.26 7.00 -6.81
N GLU A 271 12.30 7.42 -7.62
CA GLU A 271 12.12 6.95 -8.99
C GLU A 271 13.24 7.42 -9.92
N ASP A 272 13.72 8.67 -9.73
CA ASP A 272 14.87 9.19 -10.47
C ASP A 272 16.13 8.38 -10.17
N MET A 273 16.30 8.01 -8.90
CA MET A 273 17.41 7.13 -8.47
C MET A 273 17.27 5.74 -9.09
N LEU A 274 16.06 5.15 -9.05
CA LEU A 274 15.79 3.84 -9.64
C LEU A 274 16.03 3.84 -11.15
N LYS A 275 15.68 4.94 -11.84
CA LYS A 275 15.87 5.09 -13.27
C LYS A 275 17.32 4.91 -13.71
N VAL A 276 18.28 5.39 -12.90
CA VAL A 276 19.71 5.20 -13.19
C VAL A 276 20.07 3.72 -13.30
N TYR A 277 19.58 2.90 -12.38
CA TYR A 277 19.86 1.46 -12.37
C TYR A 277 19.03 0.69 -13.41
N ALA A 278 17.81 1.12 -13.68
CA ALA A 278 17.03 0.58 -14.78
C ALA A 278 17.72 0.82 -16.13
N ASP A 279 18.19 2.04 -16.38
CA ASP A 279 18.94 2.38 -17.62
C ASP A 279 20.23 1.54 -17.76
N GLN A 280 20.98 1.31 -16.65
CA GLN A 280 22.15 0.45 -16.64
C GLN A 280 21.83 -1.01 -17.01
N GLN A 281 20.63 -1.47 -16.68
CA GLN A 281 20.13 -2.80 -17.03
C GLN A 281 19.47 -2.84 -18.41
N GLY A 282 19.40 -1.71 -19.13
CA GLY A 282 18.68 -1.60 -20.41
C GLY A 282 17.16 -1.69 -20.25
N ARG A 283 16.63 -1.34 -19.08
CA ARG A 283 15.21 -1.39 -18.73
C ARG A 283 14.59 0.00 -18.73
N THR A 284 13.26 0.05 -18.90
CA THR A 284 12.48 1.27 -18.80
C THR A 284 11.60 1.24 -17.55
N LEU A 285 11.40 2.39 -16.89
CA LEU A 285 10.41 2.49 -15.81
C LEU A 285 9.01 2.54 -16.41
N ALA A 286 8.17 1.63 -15.98
CA ALA A 286 6.77 1.54 -16.36
C ALA A 286 5.85 1.84 -15.18
N GLU A 287 4.61 2.17 -15.47
CA GLU A 287 3.53 2.30 -14.50
C GLU A 287 2.79 0.96 -14.36
N GLU A 288 2.16 0.72 -13.21
CA GLU A 288 1.28 -0.44 -13.04
C GLU A 288 0.12 -0.45 -14.04
N GLY A 289 -0.29 -1.65 -14.48
CA GLY A 289 -1.30 -1.81 -15.54
C GLY A 289 -2.71 -1.34 -15.17
N ASN A 290 -3.01 -1.12 -13.88
CA ASN A 290 -4.29 -0.63 -13.39
C ASN A 290 -4.12 0.46 -12.31
N PRO A 291 -3.79 1.70 -12.67
CA PRO A 291 -3.62 2.79 -11.70
C PRO A 291 -4.91 3.10 -10.90
N ALA A 292 -6.08 2.79 -11.46
CA ALA A 292 -7.36 2.94 -10.77
C ALA A 292 -7.53 1.96 -9.60
N GLY A 293 -6.77 0.88 -9.57
CA GLY A 293 -6.78 -0.12 -8.50
C GLY A 293 -6.19 0.37 -7.18
N GLY A 294 -5.38 1.44 -7.21
CA GLY A 294 -4.77 2.02 -6.02
C GLY A 294 -3.80 1.08 -5.30
N TYR A 295 -3.05 0.29 -6.04
CA TYR A 295 -2.10 -0.69 -5.48
C TYR A 295 -1.04 -0.05 -4.60
N TYR A 296 -0.65 1.20 -4.88
CA TYR A 296 0.27 1.95 -4.04
C TYR A 296 -0.17 2.05 -2.57
N PHE A 297 -1.48 2.02 -2.31
CA PHE A 297 -2.05 2.15 -0.97
C PHE A 297 -2.34 0.80 -0.29
N ARG A 298 -1.83 -0.31 -0.84
CA ARG A 298 -2.17 -1.66 -0.40
C ARG A 298 -0.98 -2.44 0.16
N SER A 299 0.19 -1.84 0.34
CA SER A 299 1.36 -2.49 0.92
C SER A 299 2.05 -1.58 1.94
N ASP A 300 2.94 -2.13 2.72
CA ASP A 300 3.52 -1.59 3.96
C ASP A 300 4.23 -0.25 3.83
N HIS A 301 4.84 0.04 2.66
CA HIS A 301 5.49 1.33 2.38
C HIS A 301 4.52 2.51 2.56
N PHE A 302 3.22 2.24 2.43
CA PHE A 302 2.20 3.28 2.48
C PHE A 302 2.10 3.96 3.85
N ASN A 303 2.29 3.25 4.96
CA ASN A 303 2.30 3.86 6.28
C ASN A 303 3.46 4.86 6.45
N PHE A 304 4.61 4.58 5.85
CA PHE A 304 5.72 5.54 5.80
C PHE A 304 5.41 6.74 4.91
N ALA A 305 4.77 6.50 3.76
CA ALA A 305 4.31 7.57 2.87
C ALA A 305 3.33 8.52 3.59
N LYS A 306 2.33 7.99 4.29
CA LYS A 306 1.41 8.78 5.14
C LYS A 306 2.16 9.65 6.15
N ALA A 307 3.21 9.13 6.74
CA ALA A 307 4.05 9.85 7.69
C ALA A 307 5.02 10.83 7.02
N GLY A 308 5.10 10.87 5.70
CA GLY A 308 5.93 11.79 4.92
C GLY A 308 7.28 11.21 4.48
N VAL A 309 7.65 9.99 4.86
CA VAL A 309 8.91 9.37 4.43
C VAL A 309 8.77 8.86 2.99
N PRO A 310 9.62 9.29 2.03
CA PRO A 310 9.57 8.79 0.66
C PRO A 310 9.74 7.27 0.60
N ALA A 311 8.90 6.62 -0.18
CA ALA A 311 8.86 5.17 -0.25
C ALA A 311 8.73 4.68 -1.70
N LEU A 312 9.52 3.66 -2.04
CA LEU A 312 9.60 3.05 -3.36
C LEU A 312 9.06 1.62 -3.28
N TYR A 313 8.18 1.28 -4.23
CA TYR A 313 7.71 -0.06 -4.47
C TYR A 313 7.82 -0.36 -5.95
N ALA A 314 8.75 -1.24 -6.33
CA ALA A 314 9.02 -1.56 -7.72
C ALA A 314 9.43 -3.03 -7.90
N LYS A 315 9.04 -3.61 -9.04
CA LYS A 315 9.34 -5.00 -9.42
C LYS A 315 9.30 -5.19 -10.93
N GLY A 316 9.80 -6.31 -11.43
CA GLY A 316 9.76 -6.67 -12.86
C GLY A 316 8.36 -6.59 -13.43
N GLY A 317 8.27 -6.04 -14.64
CA GLY A 317 7.01 -5.88 -15.35
C GLY A 317 6.68 -7.04 -16.28
N ASN A 318 5.78 -6.78 -17.21
CA ASN A 318 5.25 -7.80 -18.12
C ASN A 318 5.99 -7.90 -19.47
N ASP A 319 6.90 -6.98 -19.79
CA ASP A 319 7.70 -7.13 -21.02
C ASP A 319 8.90 -8.04 -20.77
N LEU A 320 8.63 -9.35 -20.66
CA LEU A 320 9.67 -10.35 -20.39
C LEU A 320 10.70 -10.41 -21.53
N LEU A 321 11.97 -10.69 -21.20
CA LEU A 321 13.00 -10.94 -22.21
C LEU A 321 12.65 -12.16 -23.07
N GLU A 322 12.05 -13.18 -22.45
CA GLU A 322 11.58 -14.38 -23.12
C GLU A 322 10.06 -14.31 -23.31
N GLY A 323 9.60 -14.23 -24.54
CA GLY A 323 8.18 -14.23 -24.91
C GLY A 323 7.47 -12.87 -24.83
N GLY A 324 8.16 -11.80 -24.38
CA GLY A 324 7.62 -10.44 -24.39
C GLY A 324 6.38 -10.24 -23.50
N ILE A 325 5.58 -9.23 -23.86
CA ILE A 325 4.38 -8.82 -23.10
C ILE A 325 3.34 -9.94 -23.00
N GLU A 326 3.17 -10.77 -24.03
CA GLU A 326 2.20 -11.86 -24.02
C GLU A 326 2.55 -12.91 -22.97
N ALA A 327 3.82 -13.30 -22.87
CA ALA A 327 4.28 -14.25 -21.86
C ALA A 327 4.17 -13.67 -20.44
N GLY A 328 4.53 -12.40 -20.26
CA GLY A 328 4.41 -11.73 -18.97
C GLY A 328 2.95 -11.59 -18.51
N LYS A 329 2.06 -11.24 -19.45
CA LYS A 329 0.63 -11.20 -19.17
C LYS A 329 0.10 -12.59 -18.77
N ALA A 330 0.48 -13.63 -19.49
CA ALA A 330 0.09 -14.99 -19.17
C ALA A 330 0.59 -15.43 -17.79
N ALA A 331 1.82 -15.07 -17.42
CA ALA A 331 2.37 -15.31 -16.07
C ALA A 331 1.61 -14.55 -14.99
N SER A 332 1.25 -13.28 -15.23
CA SER A 332 0.45 -12.48 -14.30
C SER A 332 -0.98 -13.03 -14.13
N ASP A 333 -1.62 -13.45 -15.25
CA ASP A 333 -2.96 -14.04 -15.21
C ASP A 333 -2.94 -15.41 -14.50
N GLU A 334 -1.83 -16.14 -14.57
CA GLU A 334 -1.62 -17.40 -13.87
C GLU A 334 -1.42 -17.16 -12.36
N TYR A 335 -0.55 -16.21 -11.99
CA TYR A 335 -0.36 -15.84 -10.59
C TYR A 335 -1.64 -15.31 -9.95
N ALA A 336 -2.44 -14.53 -10.66
CA ALA A 336 -3.72 -14.02 -10.17
C ALA A 336 -4.69 -15.13 -9.72
N LYS A 337 -4.53 -16.37 -10.21
CA LYS A 337 -5.32 -17.54 -9.77
C LYS A 337 -4.82 -18.15 -8.47
N ARG A 338 -3.56 -17.87 -8.12
CA ARG A 338 -2.90 -18.36 -6.89
C ARG A 338 -2.81 -17.32 -5.80
N TYR A 339 -2.95 -16.06 -6.16
CA TYR A 339 -2.92 -14.94 -5.22
C TYR A 339 -3.96 -15.15 -4.11
N HIS A 340 -3.52 -15.16 -2.86
CA HIS A 340 -4.32 -15.46 -1.68
C HIS A 340 -5.01 -16.84 -1.73
N GLN A 341 -4.31 -17.84 -2.29
CA GLN A 341 -4.76 -19.25 -2.31
C GLN A 341 -3.67 -20.14 -1.70
N ALA A 342 -4.07 -21.32 -1.21
CA ALA A 342 -3.12 -22.31 -0.73
C ALA A 342 -2.09 -22.71 -1.81
N SER A 343 -2.46 -22.61 -3.09
CA SER A 343 -1.60 -22.89 -4.23
C SER A 343 -0.51 -21.84 -4.52
N ASP A 344 -0.40 -20.75 -3.71
CA ASP A 344 0.78 -19.87 -3.77
C ASP A 344 1.99 -20.55 -3.13
N GLU A 345 2.56 -21.48 -3.88
CA GLU A 345 3.70 -22.31 -3.52
C GLU A 345 4.84 -22.17 -4.51
N MET A 346 6.05 -22.44 -4.03
CA MET A 346 7.22 -22.52 -4.91
C MET A 346 7.13 -23.76 -5.81
N HIS A 347 7.41 -23.60 -7.10
CA HIS A 347 7.45 -24.69 -8.07
C HIS A 347 8.59 -24.53 -9.08
N GLU A 348 8.91 -25.62 -9.78
CA GLU A 348 10.06 -25.69 -10.73
C GLU A 348 9.98 -24.68 -11.90
N GLY A 349 8.81 -24.12 -12.16
CA GLY A 349 8.62 -23.11 -13.22
C GLY A 349 9.10 -21.69 -12.86
N TRP A 350 9.54 -21.44 -11.64
CA TRP A 350 10.04 -20.13 -11.22
C TRP A 350 11.36 -19.76 -11.89
N LYS A 351 11.46 -18.54 -12.37
CA LYS A 351 12.65 -17.94 -12.96
C LYS A 351 13.16 -16.82 -12.07
N LEU A 352 13.97 -17.16 -11.09
CA LEU A 352 14.46 -16.21 -10.08
C LEU A 352 15.48 -15.19 -10.62
N ASP A 353 16.00 -15.39 -11.82
CA ASP A 353 16.93 -14.44 -12.45
C ASP A 353 16.28 -13.06 -12.69
N GLY A 354 14.95 -12.99 -12.85
CA GLY A 354 14.20 -11.74 -12.87
C GLY A 354 14.18 -11.06 -11.51
N VAL A 355 13.93 -11.84 -10.44
CA VAL A 355 14.00 -11.32 -9.07
C VAL A 355 15.39 -10.75 -8.77
N VAL A 356 16.46 -11.48 -9.12
CA VAL A 356 17.84 -11.02 -8.93
C VAL A 356 18.10 -9.72 -9.71
N GLN A 357 17.57 -9.59 -10.93
CA GLN A 357 17.67 -8.35 -11.70
C GLN A 357 17.01 -7.17 -10.99
N ASP A 358 15.84 -7.37 -10.40
CA ASP A 358 15.12 -6.34 -9.65
C ASP A 358 15.89 -5.97 -8.37
N LEU A 359 16.35 -6.96 -7.60
CA LEU A 359 17.10 -6.75 -6.37
C LEU A 359 18.41 -5.95 -6.61
N GLN A 360 19.09 -6.20 -7.74
CA GLN A 360 20.28 -5.43 -8.10
C GLN A 360 19.96 -3.94 -8.31
N ALA A 361 18.83 -3.61 -8.96
CA ALA A 361 18.42 -2.22 -9.11
C ALA A 361 18.01 -1.59 -7.78
N LEU A 362 17.22 -2.30 -6.97
CA LEU A 362 16.78 -1.82 -5.64
C LEU A 362 17.95 -1.69 -4.65
N TYR A 363 18.92 -2.60 -4.68
CA TYR A 363 20.16 -2.48 -3.94
C TYR A 363 20.94 -1.22 -4.34
N GLY A 364 21.03 -0.94 -5.65
CA GLY A 364 21.66 0.27 -6.16
C GLY A 364 21.04 1.55 -5.59
N VAL A 365 19.72 1.64 -5.56
CA VAL A 365 18.99 2.77 -4.95
C VAL A 365 19.35 2.92 -3.48
N GLY A 366 19.31 1.83 -2.71
CA GLY A 366 19.66 1.89 -1.29
C GLY A 366 21.12 2.21 -1.04
N LYS A 367 22.02 1.74 -1.91
CA LYS A 367 23.45 2.11 -1.87
C LYS A 367 23.65 3.61 -2.03
N ASP A 368 22.95 4.22 -2.98
CA ASP A 368 23.01 5.68 -3.18
C ASP A 368 22.37 6.44 -2.02
N LEU A 369 21.28 5.95 -1.46
CA LEU A 369 20.64 6.51 -0.26
C LEU A 369 21.53 6.39 0.98
N ALA A 370 22.34 5.35 1.05
CA ALA A 370 23.25 5.10 2.18
C ALA A 370 24.47 6.04 2.18
N VAL A 371 24.70 6.82 1.10
CA VAL A 371 25.64 7.94 1.09
C VAL A 371 25.01 9.15 1.77
N ALA A 372 25.69 9.74 2.75
CA ALA A 372 25.16 10.89 3.49
C ALA A 372 24.98 12.13 2.59
N GLY A 373 24.06 13.00 3.01
CA GLY A 373 23.77 14.26 2.34
C GLY A 373 22.64 14.23 1.31
N LYS A 374 22.22 13.05 0.83
CA LYS A 374 21.04 12.92 -0.06
C LYS A 374 19.79 12.69 0.79
N TRP A 375 18.78 13.53 0.59
CA TRP A 375 17.47 13.46 1.25
C TRP A 375 16.37 13.56 0.19
N PRO A 376 16.01 12.46 -0.45
CA PRO A 376 14.94 12.48 -1.46
C PRO A 376 13.61 12.98 -0.88
N ASN A 377 12.82 13.59 -1.75
CA ASN A 377 11.52 14.12 -1.41
C ASN A 377 10.45 13.57 -2.35
N TRP A 378 9.21 13.86 -2.04
CA TRP A 378 8.06 13.68 -2.91
C TRP A 378 8.05 14.73 -4.00
N TYR A 379 7.55 14.38 -5.18
CA TYR A 379 7.38 15.35 -6.26
C TYR A 379 6.35 16.42 -5.90
N GLU A 380 6.43 17.55 -6.56
CA GLU A 380 5.52 18.67 -6.33
C GLU A 380 4.07 18.26 -6.62
N GLY A 381 3.16 18.66 -5.72
CA GLY A 381 1.74 18.28 -5.79
C GLY A 381 1.40 16.91 -5.17
N ASN A 382 2.41 16.12 -4.74
CA ASN A 382 2.14 14.87 -4.03
C ASN A 382 1.56 15.14 -2.64
N PRO A 383 0.49 14.43 -2.21
CA PRO A 383 -0.19 14.71 -0.93
C PRO A 383 0.70 14.49 0.31
N PHE A 384 1.76 13.70 0.21
CA PHE A 384 2.66 13.40 1.34
C PHE A 384 3.83 14.39 1.47
N LYS A 385 4.05 15.24 0.45
CA LYS A 385 5.17 16.18 0.42
C LYS A 385 5.16 17.14 1.59
N SER A 386 4.00 17.70 1.94
CA SER A 386 3.89 18.69 3.02
C SER A 386 4.29 18.09 4.39
N ALA A 387 4.02 16.81 4.63
CA ALA A 387 4.44 16.11 5.84
C ALA A 387 5.97 15.96 5.87
N ARG A 388 6.60 15.59 4.74
CA ARG A 388 8.05 15.49 4.61
C ARG A 388 8.73 16.84 4.81
N ASP A 389 8.26 17.87 4.12
CA ASP A 389 8.82 19.22 4.22
C ASP A 389 8.76 19.76 5.65
N LYS A 390 7.65 19.51 6.36
CA LYS A 390 7.51 19.88 7.77
C LYS A 390 8.46 19.09 8.67
N MET A 391 8.58 17.78 8.44
CA MET A 391 9.46 16.89 9.21
C MET A 391 10.94 17.30 9.08
N MET A 392 11.36 17.72 7.90
CA MET A 392 12.74 18.09 7.58
C MET A 392 13.10 19.54 7.95
N GLN A 393 12.17 20.34 8.48
CA GLN A 393 12.47 21.67 8.96
C GLN A 393 13.35 21.60 10.22
N PRO A 394 14.37 22.47 10.34
CA PRO A 394 15.13 22.58 11.59
C PRO A 394 14.18 22.84 12.77
N ALA A 395 14.41 22.16 13.88
CA ALA A 395 13.68 22.45 15.10
C ALA A 395 13.78 23.96 15.42
N PRO A 396 12.67 24.64 15.82
CA PRO A 396 12.75 26.02 16.23
C PRO A 396 13.81 26.18 17.29
N ALA A 397 14.72 27.16 17.13
CA ALA A 397 15.72 27.43 18.13
C ALA A 397 15.04 27.59 19.50
N ALA A 398 15.47 26.80 20.47
CA ALA A 398 14.95 26.92 21.83
C ALA A 398 15.17 28.37 22.30
N LYS A 399 14.07 29.08 22.61
CA LYS A 399 14.10 30.46 23.12
C LYS A 399 14.59 30.46 24.57
#